data_f424f5bb77aabfcea98b1457ce4988f1
#
_entry.id   f424f5bb77aabfcea98b1457ce4988f1
#
_cell.length_a   1.000
_cell.length_b   1.000
_cell.length_c   1.000
_cell.angle_alpha   90.00
_cell.angle_beta   90.00
_cell.angle_gamma   90.00
#
_symmetry.space_group_name_H-M   'P 1'
#
loop_
_entity.id
_entity.type
_entity.pdbx_description
1 polymer ?
#
loop_
_entity_poly.entity_id
_entity_poly.type
_entity_poly.pdbx_seq_one_letter_code
_entity_poly.pdbx_strand_id
1 'polypeptide(L)'
;MHAEPTKPRPVSAFRSWHNHMRADHPKLWHPIRITIVVITVWWILFCLLLAPTDNPAAIVWTIIEIAVLLLSPFFPKSMSLLFLIMSQSGPWLIPGADVNSLPGILYTFGMLAYETNNLVALLLLAYSIGDQLFRQLVLGTSRSNPAAIIAMVSLVLMLGCGLRWNQAVAGSRAEAEQAKARLREMESRSHIAEAI
;
A
#
# COMPACT_ATOMS: atom_id res chain seq x y z
N MET A 1 -1.43 -4.78 -50.81
CA MET A 1 -1.69 -3.64 -49.92
C MET A 1 -1.67 -4.19 -48.51
N HIS A 2 -0.54 -4.09 -47.81
CA HIS A 2 -0.43 -4.50 -46.40
C HIS A 2 -0.80 -3.29 -45.53
N ALA A 3 -1.87 -3.42 -44.75
CA ALA A 3 -2.25 -2.41 -43.79
C ALA A 3 -1.24 -2.44 -42.63
N GLU A 4 -0.55 -1.34 -42.44
CA GLU A 4 0.40 -1.12 -41.34
C GLU A 4 -0.37 -1.15 -39.99
N PRO A 5 0.09 -1.88 -38.96
CA PRO A 5 -0.58 -1.90 -37.66
C PRO A 5 -0.45 -0.53 -37.01
N THR A 6 -1.57 0.18 -36.90
CA THR A 6 -1.64 1.49 -36.24
C THR A 6 -1.21 1.38 -34.77
N LYS A 7 -0.10 2.03 -34.43
CA LYS A 7 0.39 2.18 -33.04
C LYS A 7 -0.73 2.70 -32.13
N PRO A 8 -1.02 2.04 -31.00
CA PRO A 8 -2.06 2.50 -30.07
C PRO A 8 -1.72 3.90 -29.55
N ARG A 9 -2.68 4.82 -29.63
CA ARG A 9 -2.55 6.19 -29.12
C ARG A 9 -2.33 6.18 -27.61
N PRO A 10 -1.47 7.05 -27.04
CA PRO A 10 -1.12 7.08 -25.61
C PRO A 10 -2.33 7.21 -24.67
N VAL A 11 -3.40 7.84 -25.13
CA VAL A 11 -4.66 7.97 -24.38
C VAL A 11 -5.37 6.63 -24.19
N SER A 12 -5.23 5.69 -25.13
CA SER A 12 -5.82 4.34 -25.01
C SER A 12 -5.05 3.47 -24.03
N ALA A 13 -3.72 3.64 -23.94
CA ALA A 13 -2.88 2.93 -22.99
C ALA A 13 -3.17 3.37 -21.55
N PHE A 14 -3.35 4.67 -21.30
CA PHE A 14 -3.73 5.19 -19.97
C PHE A 14 -5.13 4.72 -19.56
N ARG A 15 -6.10 4.72 -20.46
CA ARG A 15 -7.45 4.24 -20.19
C ARG A 15 -7.50 2.72 -19.96
N SER A 16 -6.72 1.95 -20.72
CA SER A 16 -6.55 0.51 -20.52
C SER A 16 -5.90 0.20 -19.16
N TRP A 17 -4.86 0.94 -18.79
CA TRP A 17 -4.19 0.84 -17.50
C TRP A 17 -5.14 1.19 -16.34
N HIS A 18 -5.90 2.28 -16.46
CA HIS A 18 -6.89 2.68 -15.46
C HIS A 18 -8.01 1.64 -15.29
N ASN A 19 -8.46 1.04 -16.38
CA ASN A 19 -9.48 -0.02 -16.36
C ASN A 19 -8.93 -1.33 -15.78
N HIS A 20 -7.66 -1.67 -16.00
CA HIS A 20 -7.00 -2.84 -15.41
C HIS A 20 -6.86 -2.66 -13.90
N MET A 21 -6.43 -1.48 -13.45
CA MET A 21 -6.36 -1.13 -12.03
C MET A 21 -7.73 -1.16 -11.33
N ARG A 22 -8.81 -0.88 -12.07
CA ARG A 22 -10.17 -0.90 -11.56
C ARG A 22 -10.77 -2.31 -11.47
N ALA A 23 -10.31 -3.23 -12.32
CA ALA A 23 -10.79 -4.61 -12.37
C ALA A 23 -10.18 -5.47 -11.24
N ASP A 24 -8.94 -5.19 -10.84
CA ASP A 24 -8.21 -5.98 -9.85
C ASP A 24 -8.52 -5.60 -8.39
N HIS A 25 -9.26 -4.47 -8.16
CA HIS A 25 -9.55 -4.02 -6.81
C HIS A 25 -11.05 -3.83 -6.59
N PRO A 26 -11.64 -4.44 -5.55
CA PRO A 26 -13.05 -4.23 -5.23
C PRO A 26 -13.33 -2.74 -5.01
N LYS A 27 -14.45 -2.27 -5.56
CA LYS A 27 -14.86 -0.84 -5.63
C LYS A 27 -14.79 -0.07 -4.30
N LEU A 28 -14.80 -0.76 -3.18
CA LEU A 28 -14.74 -0.20 -1.82
C LEU A 28 -13.31 0.09 -1.34
N TRP A 29 -12.29 -0.57 -1.89
CA TRP A 29 -10.94 -0.47 -1.37
C TRP A 29 -10.22 0.82 -1.78
N HIS A 30 -10.47 1.29 -2.99
CA HIS A 30 -9.87 2.52 -3.48
C HIS A 30 -10.27 3.78 -2.67
N PRO A 31 -11.57 4.02 -2.36
CA PRO A 31 -11.97 5.15 -1.52
C PRO A 31 -11.43 5.04 -0.09
N ILE A 32 -11.32 3.85 0.49
CA ILE A 32 -10.73 3.66 1.83
C ILE A 32 -9.26 4.09 1.84
N ARG A 33 -8.47 3.71 0.84
CA ARG A 33 -7.07 4.14 0.71
C ARG A 33 -6.94 5.66 0.63
N ILE A 34 -7.74 6.29 -0.21
CA ILE A 34 -7.75 7.76 -0.35
C ILE A 34 -8.11 8.41 0.99
N THR A 35 -9.13 7.90 1.68
CA THR A 35 -9.54 8.45 2.98
C THR A 35 -8.41 8.34 4.01
N ILE A 36 -7.73 7.20 4.10
CA ILE A 36 -6.61 7.03 5.03
C ILE A 36 -5.46 7.99 4.68
N VAL A 37 -5.13 8.13 3.40
CA VAL A 37 -4.10 9.07 2.95
C VAL A 37 -4.46 10.51 3.30
N VAL A 38 -5.70 10.92 3.05
CA VAL A 38 -6.18 12.28 3.39
C VAL A 38 -6.09 12.54 4.90
N ILE A 39 -6.52 11.58 5.73
CA ILE A 39 -6.41 11.69 7.20
C ILE A 39 -4.94 11.79 7.62
N THR A 40 -4.06 10.99 7.00
CA THR A 40 -2.62 11.01 7.31
C THR A 40 -1.96 12.33 6.91
N VAL A 41 -2.27 12.85 5.73
CA VAL A 41 -1.79 14.16 5.27
C VAL A 41 -2.28 15.27 6.20
N TRP A 42 -3.56 15.24 6.56
CA TRP A 42 -4.12 16.18 7.54
C TRP A 42 -3.37 16.13 8.88
N TRP A 43 -3.06 14.92 9.37
CA TRP A 43 -2.28 14.74 10.60
C TRP A 43 -0.87 15.34 10.50
N ILE A 44 -0.17 15.09 9.39
CA ILE A 44 1.18 15.64 9.17
C ILE A 44 1.13 17.17 9.14
N LEU A 45 0.17 17.76 8.41
CA LEU A 45 -0.01 19.22 8.36
C LEU A 45 -0.36 19.79 9.73
N PHE A 46 -1.21 19.12 10.49
CA PHE A 46 -1.57 19.52 11.84
C PHE A 46 -0.35 19.50 12.78
N CYS A 47 0.48 18.46 12.72
CA CYS A 47 1.71 18.38 13.50
C CYS A 47 2.70 19.49 13.11
N LEU A 48 2.83 19.79 11.82
CA LEU A 48 3.69 20.88 11.34
C LEU A 48 3.20 22.26 11.81
N LEU A 49 1.89 22.45 11.94
CA LEU A 49 1.29 23.68 12.44
C LEU A 49 1.51 23.85 13.95
N LEU A 50 1.42 22.75 14.73
CA LEU A 50 1.59 22.78 16.19
C LEU A 50 3.05 22.89 16.63
N ALA A 51 3.96 22.31 15.85
CA ALA A 51 5.39 22.34 16.12
C ALA A 51 6.13 22.77 14.84
N PRO A 52 6.06 24.06 14.50
CA PRO A 52 6.72 24.56 13.29
C PRO A 52 8.23 24.38 13.42
N THR A 53 8.85 23.97 12.34
CA THR A 53 10.31 23.90 12.25
C THR A 53 10.84 25.17 11.58
N ASP A 54 11.92 25.72 12.14
CA ASP A 54 12.60 26.90 11.56
C ASP A 54 13.53 26.51 10.40
N ASN A 55 13.71 25.22 10.17
CA ASN A 55 14.58 24.72 9.10
C ASN A 55 13.81 24.61 7.77
N PRO A 56 14.10 25.47 6.77
CA PRO A 56 13.40 25.39 5.49
C PRO A 56 13.61 24.08 4.74
N ALA A 57 14.75 23.43 4.94
CA ALA A 57 15.01 22.13 4.33
C ALA A 57 14.07 21.03 4.90
N ALA A 58 13.75 21.10 6.19
CA ALA A 58 12.80 20.18 6.81
C ALA A 58 11.36 20.39 6.28
N ILE A 59 10.98 21.65 6.04
CA ILE A 59 9.68 21.97 5.43
C ILE A 59 9.59 21.38 4.01
N VAL A 60 10.60 21.59 3.18
CA VAL A 60 10.67 21.06 1.82
C VAL A 60 10.62 19.55 1.85
N TRP A 61 11.36 18.89 2.77
CA TRP A 61 11.34 17.45 2.93
C TRP A 61 9.94 16.92 3.26
N THR A 62 9.24 17.55 4.20
CA THR A 62 7.87 17.20 4.58
C THR A 62 6.90 17.37 3.41
N ILE A 63 7.05 18.42 2.59
CA ILE A 63 6.22 18.60 1.39
C ILE A 63 6.44 17.46 0.39
N ILE A 64 7.68 17.01 0.21
CA ILE A 64 7.99 15.87 -0.67
C ILE A 64 7.38 14.58 -0.09
N GLU A 65 7.48 14.35 1.22
CA GLU A 65 6.83 13.20 1.88
C GLU A 65 5.31 13.19 1.67
N ILE A 66 4.65 14.33 1.81
CA ILE A 66 3.22 14.49 1.54
C ILE A 66 2.91 14.16 0.09
N ALA A 67 3.71 14.66 -0.86
CA ALA A 67 3.52 14.38 -2.28
C ALA A 67 3.66 12.87 -2.59
N VAL A 68 4.66 12.21 -2.02
CA VAL A 68 4.85 10.76 -2.15
C VAL A 68 3.67 10.00 -1.56
N LEU A 69 3.16 10.42 -0.39
CA LEU A 69 2.01 9.81 0.24
C LEU A 69 0.74 9.96 -0.59
N LEU A 70 0.50 11.15 -1.17
CA LEU A 70 -0.64 11.42 -2.06
C LEU A 70 -0.59 10.59 -3.36
N LEU A 71 0.60 10.21 -3.82
CA LEU A 71 0.78 9.33 -4.98
C LEU A 71 0.64 7.85 -4.63
N SER A 72 0.71 7.48 -3.35
CA SER A 72 0.67 6.08 -2.90
C SER A 72 -0.60 5.30 -3.28
N PRO A 73 -1.83 5.87 -3.38
CA PRO A 73 -2.99 5.14 -3.87
C PRO A 73 -2.87 4.70 -5.33
N PHE A 74 -2.07 5.40 -6.13
CA PHE A 74 -1.86 5.11 -7.56
C PHE A 74 -0.70 4.14 -7.78
N PHE A 75 0.36 4.25 -6.99
CA PHE A 75 1.56 3.41 -7.07
C PHE A 75 1.90 2.81 -5.69
N PRO A 76 1.05 1.90 -5.17
CA PRO A 76 1.10 1.51 -3.75
C PRO A 76 2.44 0.92 -3.33
N LYS A 77 3.06 0.06 -4.14
CA LYS A 77 4.33 -0.59 -3.80
C LYS A 77 5.49 0.41 -3.77
N SER A 78 5.67 1.14 -4.88
CA SER A 78 6.82 2.03 -5.06
C SER A 78 6.75 3.25 -4.14
N MET A 79 5.58 3.89 -4.04
CA MET A 79 5.43 5.09 -3.22
C MET A 79 5.42 4.77 -1.73
N SER A 80 4.86 3.63 -1.31
CA SER A 80 4.96 3.19 0.09
C SER A 80 6.40 2.88 0.49
N LEU A 81 7.17 2.21 -0.38
CA LEU A 81 8.58 1.96 -0.10
C LEU A 81 9.38 3.27 -0.06
N LEU A 82 9.16 4.16 -1.01
CA LEU A 82 9.82 5.46 -1.06
C LEU A 82 9.50 6.29 0.19
N PHE A 83 8.22 6.37 0.59
CA PHE A 83 7.80 7.06 1.80
C PHE A 83 8.48 6.49 3.04
N LEU A 84 8.56 5.16 3.17
CA LEU A 84 9.22 4.50 4.28
C LEU A 84 10.71 4.88 4.34
N ILE A 85 11.42 4.84 3.22
CA ILE A 85 12.83 5.23 3.15
C ILE A 85 12.99 6.69 3.55
N MET A 86 12.18 7.60 3.02
CA MET A 86 12.25 9.02 3.31
C MET A 86 11.96 9.33 4.78
N SER A 87 10.87 8.78 5.33
CA SER A 87 10.49 9.05 6.73
C SER A 87 11.51 8.50 7.75
N GLN A 88 12.27 7.47 7.38
CA GLN A 88 13.33 6.94 8.23
C GLN A 88 14.66 7.69 8.05
N SER A 89 14.99 8.12 6.84
CA SER A 89 16.24 8.84 6.56
C SER A 89 16.17 10.33 6.86
N GLY A 90 14.99 10.94 6.81
CA GLY A 90 14.80 12.37 7.03
C GLY A 90 15.45 12.89 8.31
N PRO A 91 15.15 12.33 9.48
CA PRO A 91 15.75 12.77 10.76
C PRO A 91 17.28 12.67 10.84
N TRP A 92 17.88 11.79 10.03
CA TRP A 92 19.35 11.63 9.97
C TRP A 92 20.01 12.65 9.04
N LEU A 93 19.33 13.02 7.96
CA LEU A 93 19.87 13.88 6.92
C LEU A 93 19.61 15.36 7.20
N ILE A 94 18.46 15.67 7.81
CA ILE A 94 17.97 17.04 7.95
C ILE A 94 17.50 17.25 9.39
N PRO A 95 18.18 18.09 10.17
CA PRO A 95 17.73 18.43 11.52
C PRO A 95 16.33 19.05 11.50
N GLY A 96 15.42 18.53 12.33
CA GLY A 96 14.03 18.99 12.40
C GLY A 96 13.09 18.36 11.38
N ALA A 97 13.54 17.39 10.57
CA ALA A 97 12.69 16.61 9.66
C ALA A 97 11.98 15.42 10.36
N ASP A 98 11.94 15.42 11.69
CA ASP A 98 11.29 14.41 12.52
C ASP A 98 9.80 14.70 12.75
N VAL A 99 9.11 15.16 11.71
CA VAL A 99 7.65 15.32 11.75
C VAL A 99 7.01 13.98 12.11
N ASN A 100 6.01 14.01 12.98
CA ASN A 100 5.32 12.81 13.44
C ASN A 100 4.57 12.13 12.27
N SER A 101 5.29 11.38 11.48
CA SER A 101 4.81 10.64 10.31
C SER A 101 4.31 9.22 10.67
N LEU A 102 4.15 8.91 11.96
CA LEU A 102 3.71 7.58 12.42
C LEU A 102 2.48 7.03 11.68
N PRO A 103 1.38 7.77 11.47
CA PRO A 103 0.24 7.26 10.70
C PRO A 103 0.61 6.93 9.26
N GLY A 104 1.49 7.71 8.63
CA GLY A 104 2.00 7.43 7.27
C GLY A 104 2.85 6.16 7.22
N ILE A 105 3.71 5.98 8.21
CA ILE A 105 4.54 4.76 8.35
C ILE A 105 3.63 3.53 8.54
N LEU A 106 2.63 3.59 9.42
CA LEU A 106 1.68 2.51 9.62
C LEU A 106 0.89 2.20 8.35
N TYR A 107 0.40 3.22 7.65
CA TYR A 107 -0.27 3.05 6.37
C TYR A 107 0.64 2.36 5.34
N THR A 108 1.89 2.79 5.20
CA THR A 108 2.83 2.19 4.24
C THR A 108 3.20 0.76 4.57
N PHE A 109 3.36 0.41 5.85
CA PHE A 109 3.55 -0.97 6.29
C PHE A 109 2.34 -1.84 5.93
N GLY A 110 1.11 -1.38 6.23
CA GLY A 110 -0.11 -2.09 5.89
C GLY A 110 -0.26 -2.30 4.38
N MET A 111 0.04 -1.27 3.58
CA MET A 111 0.00 -1.35 2.13
C MET A 111 1.04 -2.30 1.56
N LEU A 112 2.28 -2.26 2.04
CA LEU A 112 3.32 -3.20 1.61
C LEU A 112 2.97 -4.64 1.99
N ALA A 113 2.44 -4.88 3.20
CA ALA A 113 2.00 -6.22 3.60
C ALA A 113 0.84 -6.74 2.74
N TYR A 114 -0.07 -5.85 2.33
CA TYR A 114 -1.19 -6.17 1.46
C TYR A 114 -0.76 -6.47 0.01
N GLU A 115 0.10 -5.63 -0.58
CA GLU A 115 0.50 -5.68 -1.99
C GLU A 115 1.66 -6.65 -2.29
N THR A 116 2.35 -7.14 -1.24
CA THR A 116 3.52 -8.01 -1.39
C THR A 116 3.28 -9.40 -0.81
N ASN A 117 4.31 -10.16 -0.54
CA ASN A 117 4.22 -11.50 0.05
C ASN A 117 4.47 -11.49 1.57
N ASN A 118 4.22 -12.61 2.24
CA ASN A 118 4.40 -12.76 3.68
C ASN A 118 5.86 -12.56 4.11
N LEU A 119 6.82 -12.88 3.24
CA LEU A 119 8.24 -12.69 3.53
C LEU A 119 8.58 -11.21 3.68
N VAL A 120 8.05 -10.35 2.79
CA VAL A 120 8.25 -8.90 2.89
C VAL A 120 7.59 -8.36 4.15
N ALA A 121 6.38 -8.82 4.51
CA ALA A 121 5.74 -8.41 5.76
C ALA A 121 6.60 -8.80 6.99
N LEU A 122 7.19 -10.00 6.99
CA LEU A 122 8.09 -10.45 8.05
C LEU A 122 9.38 -9.60 8.11
N LEU A 123 9.97 -9.28 6.96
CA LEU A 123 11.15 -8.40 6.89
C LEU A 123 10.85 -6.99 7.39
N LEU A 124 9.67 -6.44 7.06
CA LEU A 124 9.23 -5.14 7.57
C LEU A 124 9.05 -5.15 9.10
N LEU A 125 8.51 -6.24 9.64
CA LEU A 125 8.38 -6.41 11.09
C LEU A 125 9.76 -6.48 11.74
N ALA A 126 10.67 -7.31 11.22
CA ALA A 126 12.03 -7.43 11.72
C ALA A 126 12.79 -6.09 11.65
N TYR A 127 12.64 -5.36 10.55
CA TYR A 127 13.17 -4.01 10.38
C TYR A 127 12.63 -3.04 11.44
N SER A 128 11.30 -3.02 11.67
CA SER A 128 10.69 -2.15 12.67
C SER A 128 11.19 -2.45 14.09
N ILE A 129 11.34 -3.73 14.45
CA ILE A 129 11.89 -4.14 15.73
C ILE A 129 13.35 -3.68 15.84
N GLY A 130 14.15 -3.93 14.81
CA GLY A 130 15.56 -3.54 14.75
C GLY A 130 15.77 -2.03 14.89
N ASP A 131 14.97 -1.22 14.16
CA ASP A 131 15.02 0.25 14.25
C ASP A 131 14.67 0.74 15.67
N GLN A 132 13.64 0.19 16.30
CA GLN A 132 13.25 0.58 17.65
C GLN A 132 14.31 0.22 18.67
N LEU A 133 14.91 -0.98 18.59
CA LEU A 133 15.99 -1.40 19.45
C LEU A 133 17.25 -0.54 19.26
N PHE A 134 17.58 -0.22 18.01
CA PHE A 134 18.73 0.64 17.69
C PHE A 134 18.54 2.04 18.29
N ARG A 135 17.38 2.66 18.11
CA ARG A 135 17.07 3.99 18.68
C ARG A 135 17.15 3.97 20.20
N GLN A 136 16.65 2.93 20.83
CA GLN A 136 16.66 2.81 22.30
C GLN A 136 18.07 2.57 22.86
N LEU A 137 18.86 1.65 22.27
CA LEU A 137 20.15 1.21 22.79
C LEU A 137 21.28 2.17 22.40
N VAL A 138 21.25 2.72 21.18
CA VAL A 138 22.37 3.50 20.64
C VAL A 138 22.14 5.00 20.83
N LEU A 139 20.92 5.49 20.59
CA LEU A 139 20.65 6.91 20.62
C LEU A 139 20.08 7.40 21.97
N GLY A 140 19.60 6.50 22.83
CA GLY A 140 18.97 6.86 24.10
C GLY A 140 17.69 7.73 23.94
N THR A 141 17.18 7.86 22.71
CA THR A 141 16.15 8.87 22.33
C THR A 141 14.75 8.27 22.21
N SER A 142 14.41 7.26 23.00
CA SER A 142 13.04 6.73 22.97
C SER A 142 12.07 7.73 23.62
N ARG A 143 11.51 8.65 22.81
CA ARG A 143 10.37 9.53 23.21
C ARG A 143 9.05 8.77 23.31
N SER A 144 8.97 7.55 22.79
CA SER A 144 7.76 6.74 22.72
C SER A 144 8.03 5.34 23.25
N ASN A 145 6.98 4.68 23.78
CA ASN A 145 7.08 3.30 24.23
C ASN A 145 7.34 2.36 23.03
N PRO A 146 8.53 1.75 22.91
CA PRO A 146 8.88 0.93 21.76
C PRO A 146 7.95 -0.29 21.61
N ALA A 147 7.46 -0.84 22.72
CA ALA A 147 6.53 -1.96 22.70
C ALA A 147 5.19 -1.56 22.05
N ALA A 148 4.71 -0.33 22.30
CA ALA A 148 3.48 0.17 21.67
C ALA A 148 3.64 0.34 20.15
N ILE A 149 4.78 0.84 19.69
CA ILE A 149 5.06 0.99 18.26
C ILE A 149 5.15 -0.39 17.60
N ILE A 150 5.88 -1.32 18.16
CA ILE A 150 5.99 -2.70 17.66
C ILE A 150 4.60 -3.36 17.60
N ALA A 151 3.79 -3.19 18.64
CA ALA A 151 2.42 -3.73 18.67
C ALA A 151 1.55 -3.13 17.56
N MET A 152 1.59 -1.81 17.36
CA MET A 152 0.85 -1.14 16.29
C MET A 152 1.30 -1.60 14.89
N VAL A 153 2.60 -1.68 14.65
CA VAL A 153 3.14 -2.18 13.38
C VAL A 153 2.72 -3.63 13.14
N SER A 154 2.83 -4.49 14.17
CA SER A 154 2.41 -5.89 14.07
C SER A 154 0.92 -6.01 13.71
N LEU A 155 0.06 -5.22 14.37
CA LEU A 155 -1.38 -5.19 14.08
C LEU A 155 -1.65 -4.79 12.63
N VAL A 156 -1.02 -3.74 12.15
CA VAL A 156 -1.21 -3.23 10.79
C VAL A 156 -0.71 -4.25 9.74
N LEU A 157 0.43 -4.89 9.99
CA LEU A 157 0.93 -5.95 9.12
C LEU A 157 0.00 -7.16 9.08
N MET A 158 -0.54 -7.58 10.23
CA MET A 158 -1.53 -8.66 10.31
C MET A 158 -2.80 -8.31 9.54
N LEU A 159 -3.30 -7.07 9.65
CA LEU A 159 -4.46 -6.60 8.90
C LEU A 159 -4.18 -6.62 7.38
N GLY A 160 -3.03 -6.12 6.94
CA GLY A 160 -2.62 -6.16 5.53
C GLY A 160 -2.56 -7.58 4.96
N CYS A 161 -1.91 -8.49 5.68
CA CYS A 161 -1.83 -9.90 5.32
C CYS A 161 -3.22 -10.57 5.32
N GLY A 162 -4.06 -10.30 6.32
CA GLY A 162 -5.40 -10.84 6.44
C GLY A 162 -6.32 -10.40 5.30
N LEU A 163 -6.26 -9.12 4.91
CA LEU A 163 -7.02 -8.61 3.77
C LEU A 163 -6.58 -9.27 2.46
N ARG A 164 -5.29 -9.44 2.26
CA ARG A 164 -4.76 -10.17 1.09
C ARG A 164 -5.23 -11.63 1.08
N TRP A 165 -5.17 -12.33 2.22
CA TRP A 165 -5.65 -13.70 2.34
C TRP A 165 -7.13 -13.81 1.97
N ASN A 166 -7.97 -12.92 2.50
CA ASN A 166 -9.40 -12.89 2.19
C ASN A 166 -9.66 -12.71 0.69
N GLN A 167 -8.88 -11.86 0.01
CA GLN A 167 -9.00 -11.69 -1.44
C GLN A 167 -8.60 -12.94 -2.21
N ALA A 168 -7.49 -13.59 -1.81
CA ALA A 168 -7.05 -14.84 -2.45
C ALA A 168 -8.11 -15.95 -2.29
N VAL A 169 -8.72 -16.07 -1.11
CA VAL A 169 -9.81 -17.02 -0.86
C VAL A 169 -11.07 -16.69 -1.67
N ALA A 170 -11.44 -15.41 -1.75
CA ALA A 170 -12.58 -14.98 -2.56
C ALA A 170 -12.35 -15.25 -4.06
N GLY A 171 -11.15 -14.99 -4.56
CA GLY A 171 -10.76 -15.29 -5.94
C GLY A 171 -10.86 -16.80 -6.25
N SER A 172 -10.28 -17.64 -5.40
CA SER A 172 -10.33 -19.10 -5.59
C SER A 172 -11.75 -19.67 -5.55
N ARG A 173 -12.63 -19.11 -4.71
CA ARG A 173 -14.06 -19.50 -4.69
C ARG A 173 -14.77 -19.10 -5.98
N ALA A 174 -14.55 -17.91 -6.49
CA ALA A 174 -15.12 -17.43 -7.75
C ALA A 174 -14.68 -18.30 -8.94
N GLU A 175 -13.40 -18.68 -9.00
CA GLU A 175 -12.87 -19.59 -10.01
C GLU A 175 -13.49 -20.98 -9.92
N ALA A 176 -13.66 -21.51 -8.70
CA ALA A 176 -14.30 -22.81 -8.48
C ALA A 176 -15.78 -22.79 -8.91
N GLU A 177 -16.50 -21.72 -8.65
CA GLU A 177 -17.90 -21.57 -9.10
C GLU A 177 -18.00 -21.47 -10.62
N GLN A 178 -17.10 -20.73 -11.27
CA GLN A 178 -17.04 -20.68 -12.74
C GLN A 178 -16.71 -22.02 -13.36
N ALA A 179 -15.77 -22.79 -12.76
CA ALA A 179 -15.45 -24.14 -13.22
C ALA A 179 -16.66 -25.08 -13.12
N LYS A 180 -17.40 -25.03 -12.00
CA LYS A 180 -18.64 -25.79 -11.83
C LYS A 180 -19.71 -25.39 -12.83
N ALA A 181 -19.88 -24.13 -13.13
CA ALA A 181 -20.84 -23.65 -14.12
C ALA A 181 -20.51 -24.16 -15.53
N ARG A 182 -19.22 -24.15 -15.91
CA ARG A 182 -18.76 -24.71 -17.19
C ARG A 182 -18.98 -26.21 -17.30
N LEU A 183 -18.77 -26.98 -16.22
CA LEU A 183 -19.03 -28.41 -16.19
C LEU A 183 -20.52 -28.70 -16.43
N ARG A 184 -21.41 -27.99 -15.73
CA ARG A 184 -22.88 -28.15 -15.92
C ARG A 184 -23.30 -27.81 -17.34
N GLU A 185 -22.71 -26.79 -17.96
CA GLU A 185 -23.00 -26.44 -19.35
C GLU A 185 -22.54 -27.54 -20.32
N MET A 186 -21.37 -28.13 -20.09
CA MET A 186 -20.89 -29.27 -20.90
C MET A 186 -21.75 -30.50 -20.73
N GLU A 187 -22.15 -30.83 -19.50
CA GLU A 187 -23.09 -31.95 -19.23
C GLU A 187 -24.44 -31.75 -19.92
N SER A 188 -25.00 -30.55 -19.86
CA SER A 188 -26.27 -30.24 -20.53
C SER A 188 -26.16 -30.37 -22.05
N ARG A 189 -25.03 -29.95 -22.64
CA ARG A 189 -24.77 -30.11 -24.09
C ARG A 189 -24.61 -31.59 -24.50
N SER A 190 -23.94 -32.41 -23.66
CA SER A 190 -23.79 -33.85 -23.96
C SER A 190 -25.15 -34.58 -23.92
N HIS A 191 -25.98 -34.28 -22.94
CA HIS A 191 -27.34 -34.81 -22.87
C HIS A 191 -28.24 -34.45 -24.07
N ILE A 192 -28.09 -33.22 -24.59
CA ILE A 192 -28.80 -32.81 -25.80
C ILE A 192 -28.29 -33.57 -27.03
N ALA A 193 -26.97 -33.80 -27.12
CA ALA A 193 -26.37 -34.53 -28.25
C ALA A 193 -26.70 -36.03 -28.24
N GLU A 194 -26.93 -36.60 -27.06
CA GLU A 194 -27.36 -38.01 -26.91
C GLU A 194 -28.86 -38.23 -27.21
N ALA A 195 -29.66 -37.13 -27.15
CA ALA A 195 -31.12 -37.21 -27.37
C ALA A 195 -31.53 -36.98 -28.82
N ILE A 196 -30.58 -36.70 -29.74
CA ILE A 196 -30.81 -36.51 -31.20
C ILE A 196 -30.31 -37.77 -31.93
#